data_71e2557e97a19c75d09076bd2422de2a
#
_entry.id   71e2557e97a19c75d09076bd2422de2a
#
_cell.length_a   1.000
_cell.length_b   1.000
_cell.length_c   1.000
_cell.angle_alpha   90.00
_cell.angle_beta   90.00
_cell.angle_gamma   90.00
#
_symmetry.space_group_name_H-M   'P 1'
#
loop_
_entity.id
_entity.type
_entity.pdbx_description
1 polymer ?
#
loop_
_entity_poly.entity_id
_entity_poly.type
_entity_poly.pdbx_seq_one_letter_code
_entity_poly.pdbx_strand_id
1 'polypeptide(L)'
;MEKMWAGRFQKTLDEKADDFNSSLRFDKRMYAQDIKGSMAHAAMLARQGILPQKDVDTIIDGLAEILDDLQNGTLTFAAGGEDIHMFIEAELTKRIGEAGKRLHTARSRNDQVALDIRLYLRDEAEILVSLLKELIGAVVEKAEENAEVIAPAYTHLQRAQPISFGHHFLAYAMMFLRDVERIQDAVKRMNYSPLGSCALAGTTYPTDRAFVAKELGFDGITQNSIDGVSDRDFCVELLSAFSLVMTHLSRFSEEVILWSSWEFKFVELDDSYTTGSSIMPQKKNPDMAELVRGKTGRVYGDLMAMLTVLKGLPLAYNKDMQEDKECIFDALDTVKMCLEVFTPMIATMKTLPQNTYKAAQKGFINATDLADYLTKKGMPFRAAYKIVGTLVAECIEKDCVLDTLPLQDYKKHSELFENDLYQEISLETCVEKRGSAGGASPASVREQIKWVKAQLA
;
A
#
# COMPACT_ATOMS: atom_id res chain seq x y z
N MET A 1 -36.45 8.85 -15.34
CA MET A 1 -35.84 8.33 -16.59
C MET A 1 -36.43 6.96 -16.84
N GLU A 2 -36.87 6.64 -18.07
CA GLU A 2 -37.38 5.29 -18.37
C GLU A 2 -36.21 4.30 -18.32
N LYS A 3 -36.38 3.17 -17.62
CA LYS A 3 -35.32 2.16 -17.47
C LYS A 3 -35.09 1.44 -18.78
N MET A 4 -33.89 1.37 -19.30
CA MET A 4 -33.55 0.74 -20.57
C MET A 4 -33.90 -0.76 -20.66
N TRP A 5 -34.08 -1.42 -19.52
CA TRP A 5 -34.47 -2.83 -19.41
C TRP A 5 -35.97 -3.06 -19.19
N ALA A 6 -36.80 -1.97 -19.25
CA ALA A 6 -38.22 -2.02 -18.87
C ALA A 6 -39.13 -2.75 -19.88
N GLY A 7 -38.63 -3.22 -21.04
CA GLY A 7 -39.40 -3.67 -22.16
C GLY A 7 -40.55 -4.66 -21.94
N ARG A 8 -40.44 -5.55 -20.92
CA ARG A 8 -41.53 -6.52 -20.61
C ARG A 8 -42.32 -6.15 -19.35
N PHE A 9 -41.86 -5.16 -18.58
CA PHE A 9 -42.44 -4.82 -17.27
C PHE A 9 -43.62 -3.88 -17.41
N GLN A 10 -44.71 -4.16 -16.71
CA GLN A 10 -45.94 -3.38 -16.76
C GLN A 10 -46.09 -2.38 -15.59
N LYS A 11 -45.13 -2.44 -14.62
CA LYS A 11 -45.11 -1.54 -13.46
C LYS A 11 -43.73 -0.93 -13.31
N THR A 12 -43.69 0.30 -12.86
CA THR A 12 -42.44 0.95 -12.41
C THR A 12 -41.91 0.28 -11.17
N LEU A 13 -40.58 0.30 -10.99
CA LEU A 13 -39.94 -0.17 -9.76
C LEU A 13 -40.40 0.71 -8.59
N ASP A 14 -40.56 0.12 -7.41
CA ASP A 14 -40.79 0.85 -6.17
C ASP A 14 -39.61 1.79 -5.90
N GLU A 15 -39.86 3.00 -5.42
CA GLU A 15 -38.86 4.05 -5.22
C GLU A 15 -37.72 3.59 -4.29
N LYS A 16 -38.04 2.90 -3.20
CA LYS A 16 -37.02 2.37 -2.27
C LYS A 16 -36.22 1.21 -2.88
N ALA A 17 -36.87 0.37 -3.68
CA ALA A 17 -36.22 -0.70 -4.41
C ALA A 17 -35.30 -0.14 -5.51
N ASP A 18 -35.67 0.95 -6.16
CA ASP A 18 -34.85 1.64 -7.13
C ASP A 18 -33.58 2.27 -6.52
N ASP A 19 -33.75 2.97 -5.39
CA ASP A 19 -32.63 3.53 -4.62
C ASP A 19 -31.69 2.44 -4.08
N PHE A 20 -32.26 1.37 -3.52
CA PHE A 20 -31.48 0.21 -3.04
C PHE A 20 -30.69 -0.48 -4.17
N ASN A 21 -31.25 -0.53 -5.37
CA ASN A 21 -30.59 -1.15 -6.54
C ASN A 21 -29.52 -0.25 -7.18
N SER A 22 -29.57 1.07 -6.94
CA SER A 22 -28.68 2.04 -7.57
C SER A 22 -27.25 1.96 -7.06
N SER A 23 -26.28 2.01 -7.98
CA SER A 23 -24.84 2.06 -7.69
C SER A 23 -24.21 3.42 -8.04
N LEU A 24 -24.94 4.34 -8.64
CA LEU A 24 -24.40 5.62 -9.12
C LEU A 24 -23.66 6.41 -8.02
N ARG A 25 -24.06 6.26 -6.77
CA ARG A 25 -23.44 6.94 -5.60
C ARG A 25 -21.95 6.64 -5.46
N PHE A 26 -21.49 5.44 -5.84
CA PHE A 26 -20.11 5.01 -5.74
C PHE A 26 -19.45 4.71 -7.09
N ASP A 27 -20.18 4.18 -8.10
CA ASP A 27 -19.60 3.81 -9.39
C ASP A 27 -19.35 5.01 -10.32
N LYS A 28 -19.98 6.17 -10.06
CA LYS A 28 -19.74 7.42 -10.79
C LYS A 28 -18.25 7.79 -10.92
N ARG A 29 -17.40 7.33 -10.01
CA ARG A 29 -15.95 7.60 -10.05
C ARG A 29 -15.23 6.90 -11.22
N MET A 30 -15.87 5.88 -11.83
CA MET A 30 -15.36 5.18 -13.01
C MET A 30 -15.78 5.82 -14.35
N TYR A 31 -16.38 7.02 -14.35
CA TYR A 31 -16.91 7.66 -15.57
C TYR A 31 -15.89 7.75 -16.69
N ALA A 32 -14.64 8.05 -16.39
CA ALA A 32 -13.57 8.18 -17.38
C ALA A 32 -13.23 6.83 -18.04
N GLN A 33 -13.25 5.75 -17.25
CA GLN A 33 -12.98 4.40 -17.72
C GLN A 33 -14.13 3.87 -18.56
N ASP A 34 -15.38 4.11 -18.16
CA ASP A 34 -16.56 3.74 -18.94
C ASP A 34 -16.57 4.43 -20.30
N ILE A 35 -16.28 5.74 -20.35
CA ILE A 35 -16.19 6.51 -21.59
C ILE A 35 -15.06 5.97 -22.49
N LYS A 36 -13.85 5.76 -21.96
CA LYS A 36 -12.72 5.18 -22.71
C LYS A 36 -13.08 3.79 -23.28
N GLY A 37 -13.65 2.93 -22.46
CA GLY A 37 -14.11 1.60 -22.86
C GLY A 37 -15.17 1.66 -23.95
N SER A 38 -16.12 2.58 -23.83
CA SER A 38 -17.17 2.82 -24.82
C SER A 38 -16.65 3.36 -26.15
N MET A 39 -15.66 4.27 -26.12
CA MET A 39 -15.00 4.78 -27.34
C MET A 39 -14.25 3.66 -28.09
N ALA A 40 -13.48 2.84 -27.38
CA ALA A 40 -12.77 1.71 -27.98
C ALA A 40 -13.73 0.67 -28.55
N HIS A 41 -14.85 0.41 -27.86
CA HIS A 41 -15.90 -0.47 -28.35
C HIS A 41 -16.55 0.08 -29.64
N ALA A 42 -16.92 1.36 -29.67
CA ALA A 42 -17.49 2.00 -30.85
C ALA A 42 -16.53 1.94 -32.05
N ALA A 43 -15.25 2.24 -31.85
CA ALA A 43 -14.23 2.14 -32.89
C ALA A 43 -14.12 0.70 -33.46
N MET A 44 -14.19 -0.31 -32.61
CA MET A 44 -14.22 -1.72 -33.02
C MET A 44 -15.46 -2.04 -33.86
N LEU A 45 -16.65 -1.53 -33.49
CA LEU A 45 -17.89 -1.76 -34.25
C LEU A 45 -17.82 -1.21 -35.67
N ALA A 46 -17.21 -0.02 -35.85
CA ALA A 46 -16.96 0.53 -37.19
C ALA A 46 -15.94 -0.31 -37.97
N ARG A 47 -14.81 -0.62 -37.36
CA ARG A 47 -13.74 -1.42 -37.95
C ARG A 47 -14.26 -2.78 -38.49
N GLN A 48 -15.17 -3.39 -37.76
CA GLN A 48 -15.80 -4.66 -38.15
C GLN A 48 -17.02 -4.51 -39.10
N GLY A 49 -17.36 -3.29 -39.49
CA GLY A 49 -18.50 -3.03 -40.37
C GLY A 49 -19.86 -3.32 -39.72
N ILE A 50 -19.90 -3.41 -38.38
CA ILE A 50 -21.13 -3.65 -37.60
C ILE A 50 -21.97 -2.37 -37.56
N LEU A 51 -21.32 -1.22 -37.39
CA LEU A 51 -21.95 0.10 -37.48
C LEU A 51 -21.30 0.95 -38.57
N PRO A 52 -22.08 1.89 -39.19
CA PRO A 52 -21.51 2.85 -40.11
C PRO A 52 -20.48 3.77 -39.45
N GLN A 53 -19.35 4.05 -40.10
CA GLN A 53 -18.30 4.92 -39.60
C GLN A 53 -18.83 6.27 -39.10
N LYS A 54 -19.72 6.90 -39.88
CA LYS A 54 -20.36 8.18 -39.54
C LYS A 54 -21.05 8.17 -38.16
N ASP A 55 -21.77 7.07 -37.84
CA ASP A 55 -22.47 6.96 -36.57
C ASP A 55 -21.44 6.80 -35.43
N VAL A 56 -20.36 6.05 -35.65
CA VAL A 56 -19.28 5.84 -34.69
C VAL A 56 -18.50 7.13 -34.42
N ASP A 57 -18.19 7.92 -35.48
CA ASP A 57 -17.54 9.21 -35.28
C ASP A 57 -18.41 10.13 -34.41
N THR A 58 -19.72 10.20 -34.69
CA THR A 58 -20.67 10.97 -33.87
C THR A 58 -20.73 10.47 -32.39
N ILE A 59 -20.66 9.14 -32.17
CA ILE A 59 -20.65 8.55 -30.83
C ILE A 59 -19.37 8.94 -30.10
N ILE A 60 -18.21 8.82 -30.74
CA ILE A 60 -16.92 9.13 -30.15
C ILE A 60 -16.83 10.62 -29.78
N ASP A 61 -17.25 11.51 -30.69
CA ASP A 61 -17.26 12.94 -30.44
C ASP A 61 -18.17 13.28 -29.24
N GLY A 62 -19.41 12.72 -29.22
CA GLY A 62 -20.34 12.92 -28.12
C GLY A 62 -19.83 12.39 -26.77
N LEU A 63 -19.11 11.25 -26.75
CA LEU A 63 -18.48 10.71 -25.56
C LEU A 63 -17.33 11.60 -25.09
N ALA A 64 -16.52 12.15 -26.00
CA ALA A 64 -15.43 13.07 -25.67
C ALA A 64 -15.97 14.37 -25.03
N GLU A 65 -17.06 14.93 -25.58
CA GLU A 65 -17.72 16.09 -25.00
C GLU A 65 -18.27 15.80 -23.59
N ILE A 66 -18.85 14.62 -23.34
CA ILE A 66 -19.33 14.20 -22.02
C ILE A 66 -18.17 14.10 -21.05
N LEU A 67 -17.04 13.53 -21.48
CA LEU A 67 -15.84 13.42 -20.65
C LEU A 67 -15.33 14.80 -20.23
N ASP A 68 -15.20 15.73 -21.19
CA ASP A 68 -14.77 17.10 -20.93
C ASP A 68 -15.72 17.82 -19.95
N ASP A 69 -17.03 17.71 -20.18
CA ASP A 69 -18.03 18.34 -19.32
C ASP A 69 -18.00 17.80 -17.88
N LEU A 70 -17.80 16.50 -17.70
CA LEU A 70 -17.66 15.89 -16.37
C LEU A 70 -16.35 16.33 -15.69
N GLN A 71 -15.25 16.40 -16.43
CA GLN A 71 -13.96 16.84 -15.90
C GLN A 71 -13.95 18.31 -15.50
N ASN A 72 -14.62 19.14 -16.27
CA ASN A 72 -14.72 20.60 -16.02
C ASN A 72 -15.86 20.96 -15.04
N GLY A 73 -16.69 19.98 -14.64
CA GLY A 73 -17.80 20.19 -13.70
C GLY A 73 -19.02 20.90 -14.32
N THR A 74 -19.07 21.05 -15.64
CA THR A 74 -20.22 21.63 -16.37
C THR A 74 -21.39 20.64 -16.46
N LEU A 75 -21.08 19.34 -16.46
CA LEU A 75 -22.04 18.27 -16.28
C LEU A 75 -21.86 17.64 -14.89
N THR A 76 -22.95 17.46 -14.16
CA THR A 76 -22.98 16.82 -12.86
C THR A 76 -23.87 15.58 -12.87
N PHE A 77 -23.56 14.61 -12.02
CA PHE A 77 -24.38 13.41 -11.90
C PHE A 77 -25.74 13.74 -11.29
N ALA A 78 -26.81 13.61 -12.07
CA ALA A 78 -28.16 13.86 -11.59
C ALA A 78 -28.59 12.77 -10.60
N ALA A 79 -29.31 13.16 -9.57
CA ALA A 79 -29.94 12.20 -8.64
C ALA A 79 -30.94 11.31 -9.41
N GLY A 80 -30.92 10.00 -9.14
CA GLY A 80 -31.88 9.04 -9.68
C GLY A 80 -31.42 8.23 -10.90
N GLY A 81 -30.12 8.23 -11.25
CA GLY A 81 -29.53 7.25 -12.18
C GLY A 81 -29.33 5.89 -11.51
N GLU A 82 -29.48 4.78 -12.27
CA GLU A 82 -29.23 3.43 -11.73
C GLU A 82 -27.73 3.19 -11.51
N ASP A 83 -26.95 3.47 -12.55
CA ASP A 83 -25.49 3.33 -12.56
C ASP A 83 -24.83 4.36 -13.49
N ILE A 84 -23.51 4.46 -13.46
CA ILE A 84 -22.73 5.36 -14.28
C ILE A 84 -22.89 5.08 -15.77
N HIS A 85 -23.03 3.84 -16.15
CA HIS A 85 -23.15 3.40 -17.53
C HIS A 85 -24.47 3.89 -18.15
N MET A 86 -25.58 3.73 -17.43
CA MET A 86 -26.89 4.24 -17.84
C MET A 86 -26.89 5.77 -17.92
N PHE A 87 -26.20 6.43 -16.99
CA PHE A 87 -26.07 7.89 -17.01
C PHE A 87 -25.37 8.36 -18.29
N ILE A 88 -24.23 7.77 -18.63
CA ILE A 88 -23.45 8.15 -19.82
C ILE A 88 -24.23 7.84 -21.10
N GLU A 89 -24.83 6.66 -21.20
CA GLU A 89 -25.62 6.28 -22.40
C GLU A 89 -26.85 7.15 -22.57
N ALA A 90 -27.53 7.54 -21.49
CA ALA A 90 -28.67 8.46 -21.55
C ALA A 90 -28.24 9.88 -21.95
N GLU A 91 -27.16 10.40 -21.40
CA GLU A 91 -26.64 11.72 -21.75
C GLU A 91 -26.15 11.75 -23.23
N LEU A 92 -25.44 10.70 -23.64
CA LEU A 92 -25.04 10.54 -25.04
C LEU A 92 -26.27 10.55 -26.00
N THR A 93 -27.28 9.73 -25.68
CA THR A 93 -28.50 9.66 -26.50
C THR A 93 -29.23 11.00 -26.56
N LYS A 94 -29.24 11.75 -25.45
CA LYS A 94 -29.83 13.10 -25.40
C LYS A 94 -29.10 14.08 -26.35
N ARG A 95 -27.77 13.98 -26.45
CA ARG A 95 -26.93 14.86 -27.30
C ARG A 95 -27.00 14.50 -28.78
N ILE A 96 -26.87 13.21 -29.10
CA ILE A 96 -26.68 12.76 -30.48
C ILE A 96 -27.85 11.94 -31.04
N GLY A 97 -28.93 11.74 -30.28
CA GLY A 97 -30.15 11.07 -30.74
C GLY A 97 -29.98 9.59 -31.05
N GLU A 98 -30.52 9.14 -32.21
CA GLU A 98 -30.56 7.70 -32.59
C GLU A 98 -29.19 7.04 -32.70
N ALA A 99 -28.16 7.78 -33.04
CA ALA A 99 -26.78 7.22 -33.07
C ALA A 99 -26.33 6.75 -31.70
N GLY A 100 -26.66 7.47 -30.60
CA GLY A 100 -26.30 7.11 -29.23
C GLY A 100 -26.89 5.77 -28.81
N LYS A 101 -28.09 5.44 -29.24
CA LYS A 101 -28.76 4.14 -28.95
C LYS A 101 -28.04 2.94 -29.55
N ARG A 102 -27.12 3.13 -30.49
CA ARG A 102 -26.36 2.05 -31.15
C ARG A 102 -25.12 1.64 -30.39
N LEU A 103 -24.66 2.45 -29.40
CA LEU A 103 -23.46 2.20 -28.65
C LEU A 103 -23.48 0.83 -27.94
N HIS A 104 -24.65 0.38 -27.49
CA HIS A 104 -24.79 -0.89 -26.74
C HIS A 104 -24.75 -2.16 -27.62
N THR A 105 -24.65 -2.00 -28.98
CA THR A 105 -24.59 -3.13 -29.91
C THR A 105 -23.44 -4.06 -29.58
N ALA A 106 -23.71 -5.38 -29.52
CA ALA A 106 -22.73 -6.43 -29.21
C ALA A 106 -22.00 -6.26 -27.84
N ARG A 107 -22.66 -5.64 -26.84
CA ARG A 107 -22.16 -5.45 -25.48
C ARG A 107 -23.25 -5.78 -24.45
N SER A 108 -22.84 -6.13 -23.24
CA SER A 108 -23.70 -6.26 -22.07
C SER A 108 -23.20 -5.35 -20.93
N ARG A 109 -24.08 -5.03 -20.00
CA ARG A 109 -23.69 -4.38 -18.73
C ARG A 109 -22.65 -5.22 -17.97
N ASN A 110 -22.71 -6.56 -18.07
CA ASN A 110 -21.84 -7.46 -17.34
C ASN A 110 -20.37 -7.35 -17.75
N ASP A 111 -20.08 -7.36 -19.06
CA ASP A 111 -18.69 -7.20 -19.52
C ASP A 111 -18.22 -5.74 -19.47
N GLN A 112 -19.13 -4.77 -19.57
CA GLN A 112 -18.85 -3.35 -19.41
C GLN A 112 -18.38 -3.04 -17.98
N VAL A 113 -19.12 -3.41 -16.95
CA VAL A 113 -18.72 -3.17 -15.55
C VAL A 113 -17.46 -3.92 -15.15
N ALA A 114 -17.26 -5.13 -15.68
CA ALA A 114 -16.04 -5.92 -15.45
C ALA A 114 -14.80 -5.27 -16.11
N LEU A 115 -14.98 -4.58 -17.25
CA LEU A 115 -13.94 -3.79 -17.90
C LEU A 115 -13.59 -2.56 -17.06
N ASP A 116 -14.60 -1.79 -16.67
CA ASP A 116 -14.42 -0.48 -16.07
C ASP A 116 -13.74 -0.56 -14.71
N ILE A 117 -14.11 -1.54 -13.89
CA ILE A 117 -13.43 -1.75 -12.60
C ILE A 117 -11.96 -2.17 -12.78
N ARG A 118 -11.63 -2.98 -13.82
CA ARG A 118 -10.23 -3.32 -14.11
C ARG A 118 -9.42 -2.10 -14.57
N LEU A 119 -9.97 -1.29 -15.47
CA LEU A 119 -9.34 -0.05 -15.93
C LEU A 119 -9.13 0.91 -14.76
N TYR A 120 -10.17 1.12 -13.96
CA TYR A 120 -10.11 2.00 -12.80
C TYR A 120 -9.05 1.55 -11.79
N LEU A 121 -9.06 0.29 -11.39
CA LEU A 121 -8.09 -0.24 -10.41
C LEU A 121 -6.66 -0.26 -10.97
N ARG A 122 -6.48 -0.41 -12.28
CA ARG A 122 -5.16 -0.27 -12.90
C ARG A 122 -4.61 1.15 -12.76
N ASP A 123 -5.43 2.15 -13.14
CA ASP A 123 -5.04 3.56 -13.02
C ASP A 123 -4.73 3.93 -11.55
N GLU A 124 -5.56 3.49 -10.62
CA GLU A 124 -5.38 3.75 -9.18
C GLU A 124 -4.19 3.00 -8.56
N ALA A 125 -3.89 1.81 -9.04
CA ALA A 125 -2.71 1.06 -8.60
C ALA A 125 -1.40 1.76 -8.98
N GLU A 126 -1.35 2.41 -10.16
CA GLU A 126 -0.20 3.23 -10.56
C GLU A 126 0.01 4.41 -9.60
N ILE A 127 -1.07 5.10 -9.22
CA ILE A 127 -1.02 6.19 -8.23
C ILE A 127 -0.53 5.65 -6.88
N LEU A 128 -1.05 4.52 -6.43
CA LEU A 128 -0.67 3.93 -5.15
C LEU A 128 0.80 3.49 -5.13
N VAL A 129 1.29 2.90 -6.22
CA VAL A 129 2.71 2.57 -6.39
C VAL A 129 3.58 3.82 -6.32
N SER A 130 3.15 4.95 -6.91
CA SER A 130 3.86 6.22 -6.81
C SER A 130 3.94 6.71 -5.36
N LEU A 131 2.82 6.71 -4.63
CA LEU A 131 2.79 7.10 -3.21
C LEU A 131 3.67 6.21 -2.33
N LEU A 132 3.71 4.90 -2.60
CA LEU A 132 4.61 3.98 -1.90
C LEU A 132 6.08 4.28 -2.22
N LYS A 133 6.43 4.58 -3.46
CA LYS A 133 7.79 4.97 -3.85
C LYS A 133 8.21 6.29 -3.18
N GLU A 134 7.29 7.25 -3.04
CA GLU A 134 7.53 8.49 -2.29
C GLU A 134 7.82 8.20 -0.81
N LEU A 135 7.03 7.33 -0.17
CA LEU A 135 7.28 6.90 1.21
C LEU A 135 8.65 6.20 1.34
N ILE A 136 8.98 5.28 0.42
CA ILE A 136 10.27 4.62 0.43
C ILE A 136 11.40 5.64 0.30
N GLY A 137 11.24 6.64 -0.57
CA GLY A 137 12.17 7.76 -0.71
C GLY A 137 12.41 8.50 0.61
N ALA A 138 11.34 8.90 1.29
CA ALA A 138 11.40 9.57 2.59
C ALA A 138 12.08 8.70 3.67
N VAL A 139 11.78 7.41 3.69
CA VAL A 139 12.41 6.45 4.62
C VAL A 139 13.91 6.29 4.33
N VAL A 140 14.29 6.25 3.05
CA VAL A 140 15.70 6.19 2.63
C VAL A 140 16.46 7.47 3.02
N GLU A 141 15.87 8.63 2.86
CA GLU A 141 16.45 9.91 3.32
C GLU A 141 16.67 9.87 4.84
N LYS A 142 15.67 9.41 5.61
CA LYS A 142 15.85 9.22 7.07
C LYS A 142 16.94 8.20 7.40
N ALA A 143 17.05 7.13 6.64
CA ALA A 143 18.14 6.17 6.84
C ALA A 143 19.52 6.79 6.56
N GLU A 144 19.64 7.64 5.54
CA GLU A 144 20.87 8.34 5.16
C GLU A 144 21.29 9.35 6.24
N GLU A 145 20.34 10.18 6.73
CA GLU A 145 20.55 11.12 7.85
C GLU A 145 21.01 10.43 9.13
N ASN A 146 20.59 9.17 9.34
CA ASN A 146 20.80 8.42 10.57
C ASN A 146 21.79 7.25 10.42
N ALA A 147 22.56 7.22 9.33
CA ALA A 147 23.52 6.13 9.07
C ALA A 147 24.58 5.98 10.16
N GLU A 148 25.01 7.08 10.76
CA GLU A 148 26.01 7.14 11.83
C GLU A 148 25.38 7.22 13.24
N VAL A 149 24.05 7.34 13.33
CA VAL A 149 23.36 7.48 14.62
C VAL A 149 23.24 6.12 15.29
N ILE A 150 23.85 5.96 16.46
CA ILE A 150 23.77 4.74 17.25
C ILE A 150 22.48 4.71 18.04
N ALA A 151 21.76 3.59 17.97
CA ALA A 151 20.53 3.33 18.71
C ALA A 151 20.52 1.89 19.24
N PRO A 152 19.77 1.63 20.32
CA PRO A 152 19.54 0.24 20.75
C PRO A 152 18.50 -0.41 19.83
N ALA A 153 18.82 -1.60 19.33
CA ALA A 153 17.82 -2.48 18.74
C ALA A 153 17.10 -3.28 19.83
N TYR A 154 15.88 -3.70 19.54
CA TYR A 154 15.03 -4.42 20.50
C TYR A 154 14.59 -5.77 19.95
N THR A 155 14.56 -6.76 20.84
CA THR A 155 13.79 -8.00 20.68
C THR A 155 12.95 -8.18 21.94
N HIS A 156 11.69 -8.61 21.82
CA HIS A 156 10.77 -8.72 22.97
C HIS A 156 10.60 -7.41 23.77
N LEU A 157 10.75 -6.25 23.10
CA LEU A 157 10.84 -4.92 23.73
C LEU A 157 11.95 -4.81 24.80
N GLN A 158 12.94 -5.73 24.78
CA GLN A 158 14.15 -5.65 25.56
C GLN A 158 15.30 -5.16 24.68
N ARG A 159 16.18 -4.33 25.23
CA ARG A 159 17.39 -3.88 24.55
C ARG A 159 18.26 -5.08 24.20
N ALA A 160 18.65 -5.22 22.95
CA ALA A 160 19.36 -6.38 22.45
C ALA A 160 20.80 -6.08 22.04
N GLN A 161 20.98 -5.30 20.96
CA GLN A 161 22.29 -4.98 20.41
C GLN A 161 22.31 -3.53 19.88
N PRO A 162 23.50 -2.88 19.83
CA PRO A 162 23.63 -1.57 19.22
C PRO A 162 23.60 -1.69 17.69
N ILE A 163 22.91 -0.75 17.04
CA ILE A 163 22.81 -0.65 15.59
C ILE A 163 22.94 0.79 15.13
N SER A 164 23.20 1.00 13.82
CA SER A 164 22.87 2.26 13.17
C SER A 164 21.35 2.44 13.15
N PHE A 165 20.85 3.61 13.52
CA PHE A 165 19.41 3.88 13.47
C PHE A 165 18.91 3.93 12.02
N GLY A 166 19.78 4.31 11.07
CA GLY A 166 19.52 4.19 9.63
C GLY A 166 19.21 2.78 9.17
N HIS A 167 19.85 1.76 9.79
CA HIS A 167 19.55 0.35 9.52
C HIS A 167 18.12 -0.01 9.88
N HIS A 168 17.60 0.52 10.98
CA HIS A 168 16.21 0.29 11.39
C HIS A 168 15.20 0.84 10.36
N PHE A 169 15.42 2.09 9.90
CA PHE A 169 14.58 2.67 8.85
C PHE A 169 14.56 1.84 7.57
N LEU A 170 15.72 1.34 7.14
CA LEU A 170 15.80 0.52 5.92
C LEU A 170 14.99 -0.79 6.00
N ALA A 171 14.76 -1.33 7.19
CA ALA A 171 13.90 -2.50 7.34
C ALA A 171 12.47 -2.20 6.83
N TYR A 172 11.95 -1.00 7.07
CA TYR A 172 10.66 -0.56 6.54
C TYR A 172 10.71 -0.32 5.02
N ALA A 173 11.79 0.27 4.51
CA ALA A 173 11.96 0.40 3.06
C ALA A 173 11.87 -0.96 2.34
N MET A 174 12.49 -2.01 2.91
CA MET A 174 12.41 -3.38 2.37
C MET A 174 10.99 -3.95 2.42
N MET A 175 10.18 -3.59 3.43
CA MET A 175 8.78 -4.02 3.49
C MET A 175 7.95 -3.37 2.38
N PHE A 176 8.07 -2.05 2.22
CA PHE A 176 7.31 -1.29 1.22
C PHE A 176 7.73 -1.61 -0.22
N LEU A 177 9.00 -1.94 -0.48
CA LEU A 177 9.42 -2.46 -1.80
C LEU A 177 8.66 -3.73 -2.17
N ARG A 178 8.54 -4.69 -1.25
CA ARG A 178 7.74 -5.90 -1.48
C ARG A 178 6.25 -5.62 -1.66
N ASP A 179 5.74 -4.51 -1.08
CA ASP A 179 4.34 -4.11 -1.27
C ASP A 179 4.11 -3.54 -2.67
N VAL A 180 5.07 -2.75 -3.19
CA VAL A 180 5.06 -2.30 -4.60
C VAL A 180 5.00 -3.50 -5.55
N GLU A 181 5.86 -4.50 -5.36
CA GLU A 181 5.88 -5.71 -6.19
C GLU A 181 4.54 -6.47 -6.13
N ARG A 182 3.92 -6.61 -4.95
CA ARG A 182 2.62 -7.28 -4.80
C ARG A 182 1.51 -6.58 -5.57
N ILE A 183 1.45 -5.25 -5.51
CA ILE A 183 0.45 -4.47 -6.25
C ILE A 183 0.68 -4.65 -7.76
N GLN A 184 1.92 -4.53 -8.22
CA GLN A 184 2.28 -4.71 -9.62
C GLN A 184 1.96 -6.12 -10.13
N ASP A 185 2.20 -7.14 -9.32
CA ASP A 185 1.88 -8.52 -9.65
C ASP A 185 0.36 -8.77 -9.75
N ALA A 186 -0.43 -8.16 -8.87
CA ALA A 186 -1.89 -8.22 -8.95
C ALA A 186 -2.40 -7.54 -10.23
N VAL A 187 -1.88 -6.34 -10.54
CA VAL A 187 -2.20 -5.62 -11.78
C VAL A 187 -1.86 -6.44 -13.02
N LYS A 188 -0.71 -7.09 -13.06
CA LYS A 188 -0.30 -7.94 -14.18
C LYS A 188 -1.28 -9.09 -14.44
N ARG A 189 -1.81 -9.73 -13.41
CA ARG A 189 -2.83 -10.78 -13.57
C ARG A 189 -4.19 -10.21 -13.96
N MET A 190 -4.54 -9.03 -13.47
CA MET A 190 -5.79 -8.34 -13.80
C MET A 190 -5.82 -7.81 -15.24
N ASN A 191 -4.68 -7.53 -15.86
CA ASN A 191 -4.57 -6.77 -17.11
C ASN A 191 -4.99 -7.56 -18.36
N TYR A 192 -6.20 -8.17 -18.31
CA TYR A 192 -6.84 -8.86 -19.42
C TYR A 192 -8.26 -8.34 -19.62
N SER A 193 -8.57 -7.91 -20.87
CA SER A 193 -9.85 -7.31 -21.21
C SER A 193 -10.99 -8.33 -21.21
N PRO A 194 -12.07 -8.13 -20.45
CA PRO A 194 -13.27 -8.95 -20.48
C PRO A 194 -14.24 -8.57 -21.60
N LEU A 195 -14.09 -7.36 -22.23
CA LEU A 195 -15.05 -6.82 -23.17
C LEU A 195 -15.20 -7.73 -24.39
N GLY A 196 -16.46 -7.95 -24.82
CA GLY A 196 -16.85 -8.91 -25.81
C GLY A 196 -17.26 -10.29 -25.22
N SER A 197 -17.14 -10.47 -23.90
CA SER A 197 -17.77 -11.60 -23.19
C SER A 197 -19.29 -11.45 -23.15
N CYS A 198 -19.81 -10.26 -23.39
CA CYS A 198 -21.22 -9.89 -23.30
C CYS A 198 -21.83 -10.28 -21.95
N ALA A 199 -23.04 -10.84 -21.93
CA ALA A 199 -23.65 -11.24 -20.68
C ALA A 199 -22.89 -12.40 -20.00
N LEU A 200 -22.44 -13.40 -20.77
CA LEU A 200 -21.66 -14.58 -20.36
C LEU A 200 -21.25 -15.52 -21.50
N ALA A 201 -21.88 -15.40 -22.68
CA ALA A 201 -21.74 -16.39 -23.75
C ALA A 201 -21.04 -15.84 -25.01
N GLY A 202 -20.48 -14.65 -24.94
CA GLY A 202 -19.98 -13.92 -26.10
C GLY A 202 -21.13 -13.38 -26.94
N THR A 203 -20.88 -13.14 -28.22
CA THR A 203 -21.83 -12.52 -29.16
C THR A 203 -21.81 -13.21 -30.51
N THR A 204 -22.89 -13.09 -31.24
CA THR A 204 -23.00 -13.56 -32.66
C THR A 204 -22.41 -12.57 -33.66
N TYR A 205 -22.03 -11.35 -33.21
CA TYR A 205 -21.37 -10.38 -34.06
C TYR A 205 -19.87 -10.71 -34.22
N PRO A 206 -19.26 -10.39 -35.38
CA PRO A 206 -17.83 -10.63 -35.61
C PRO A 206 -16.97 -9.55 -34.93
N THR A 207 -17.04 -9.45 -33.62
CA THR A 207 -16.26 -8.48 -32.81
C THR A 207 -14.77 -8.80 -32.78
N ASP A 208 -13.92 -7.75 -32.77
CA ASP A 208 -12.47 -7.86 -32.60
C ASP A 208 -12.06 -7.50 -31.17
N ARG A 209 -12.11 -8.48 -30.27
CA ARG A 209 -11.73 -8.30 -28.85
C ARG A 209 -10.27 -7.93 -28.68
N ALA A 210 -9.38 -8.44 -29.56
CA ALA A 210 -7.95 -8.16 -29.49
C ALA A 210 -7.65 -6.70 -29.83
N PHE A 211 -8.35 -6.14 -30.79
CA PHE A 211 -8.27 -4.71 -31.10
C PHE A 211 -8.65 -3.86 -29.90
N VAL A 212 -9.79 -4.13 -29.27
CA VAL A 212 -10.24 -3.39 -28.08
C VAL A 212 -9.26 -3.51 -26.92
N ALA A 213 -8.74 -4.71 -26.65
CA ALA A 213 -7.74 -4.92 -25.61
C ALA A 213 -6.50 -4.07 -25.84
N LYS A 214 -6.01 -4.01 -27.08
CA LYS A 214 -4.84 -3.23 -27.46
C LYS A 214 -5.08 -1.71 -27.31
N GLU A 215 -6.23 -1.21 -27.77
CA GLU A 215 -6.60 0.21 -27.66
C GLU A 215 -6.69 0.67 -26.19
N LEU A 216 -7.08 -0.23 -25.29
CA LEU A 216 -7.21 0.04 -23.86
C LEU A 216 -5.94 -0.32 -23.06
N GLY A 217 -4.86 -0.77 -23.70
CA GLY A 217 -3.57 -1.09 -23.06
C GLY A 217 -3.60 -2.36 -22.21
N PHE A 218 -4.48 -3.32 -22.52
CA PHE A 218 -4.45 -4.64 -21.91
C PHE A 218 -3.42 -5.56 -22.58
N ASP A 219 -2.86 -6.50 -21.81
CA ASP A 219 -1.92 -7.51 -22.31
C ASP A 219 -2.60 -8.57 -23.19
N GLY A 220 -3.94 -8.67 -23.12
CA GLY A 220 -4.72 -9.62 -23.89
C GLY A 220 -6.19 -9.59 -23.52
N ILE A 221 -6.89 -10.68 -23.86
CA ILE A 221 -8.32 -10.87 -23.58
C ILE A 221 -8.53 -12.01 -22.60
N THR A 222 -9.61 -11.98 -21.82
CA THR A 222 -10.04 -13.14 -21.02
C THR A 222 -10.45 -14.28 -21.96
N GLN A 223 -9.97 -15.50 -21.70
CA GLN A 223 -10.11 -16.65 -22.62
C GLN A 223 -11.47 -17.36 -22.54
N ASN A 224 -12.19 -17.16 -21.43
CA ASN A 224 -13.54 -17.69 -21.25
C ASN A 224 -14.50 -16.57 -20.90
N SER A 225 -15.63 -16.48 -21.62
CA SER A 225 -16.58 -15.37 -21.47
C SER A 225 -17.38 -15.41 -20.17
N ILE A 226 -17.59 -16.58 -19.58
CA ILE A 226 -18.23 -16.71 -18.26
C ILE A 226 -17.27 -16.21 -17.18
N ASP A 227 -16.03 -16.65 -17.22
CA ASP A 227 -14.96 -16.19 -16.34
C ASP A 227 -14.74 -14.69 -16.47
N GLY A 228 -14.69 -14.15 -17.70
CA GLY A 228 -14.46 -12.73 -17.97
C GLY A 228 -15.45 -11.79 -17.28
N VAL A 229 -16.72 -12.19 -17.10
CA VAL A 229 -17.74 -11.38 -16.42
C VAL A 229 -17.86 -11.73 -14.92
N SER A 230 -17.37 -12.90 -14.51
CA SER A 230 -17.50 -13.42 -13.15
C SER A 230 -16.30 -13.10 -12.27
N ASP A 231 -15.10 -13.03 -12.83
CA ASP A 231 -13.86 -12.88 -12.08
C ASP A 231 -13.81 -11.55 -11.30
N ARG A 232 -13.49 -11.68 -10.01
CA ARG A 232 -13.16 -10.60 -9.08
C ARG A 232 -11.96 -10.96 -8.21
N ASP A 233 -11.18 -11.97 -8.59
CA ASP A 233 -9.98 -12.38 -7.84
C ASP A 233 -9.00 -11.23 -7.73
N PHE A 234 -8.90 -10.38 -8.74
CA PHE A 234 -8.07 -9.20 -8.74
C PHE A 234 -8.45 -8.19 -7.64
N CYS A 235 -9.73 -8.08 -7.28
CA CYS A 235 -10.15 -7.26 -6.13
C CYS A 235 -9.63 -7.86 -4.83
N VAL A 236 -9.69 -9.17 -4.65
CA VAL A 236 -9.16 -9.87 -3.46
C VAL A 236 -7.64 -9.75 -3.40
N GLU A 237 -6.94 -9.91 -4.52
CA GLU A 237 -5.47 -9.75 -4.59
C GLU A 237 -5.04 -8.35 -4.22
N LEU A 238 -5.68 -7.32 -4.76
CA LEU A 238 -5.38 -5.92 -4.42
C LEU A 238 -5.71 -5.62 -2.95
N LEU A 239 -6.88 -6.04 -2.44
CA LEU A 239 -7.24 -5.89 -1.02
C LEU A 239 -6.26 -6.61 -0.09
N SER A 240 -5.74 -7.77 -0.50
CA SER A 240 -4.70 -8.48 0.24
C SER A 240 -3.38 -7.69 0.25
N ALA A 241 -2.99 -7.12 -0.88
CA ALA A 241 -1.82 -6.25 -0.97
C ALA A 241 -2.00 -4.98 -0.12
N PHE A 242 -3.15 -4.33 -0.19
CA PHE A 242 -3.50 -3.16 0.63
C PHE A 242 -3.47 -3.47 2.13
N SER A 243 -3.98 -4.65 2.52
CA SER A 243 -3.91 -5.13 3.91
C SER A 243 -2.47 -5.28 4.40
N LEU A 244 -1.54 -5.73 3.55
CA LEU A 244 -0.12 -5.82 3.89
C LEU A 244 0.54 -4.44 3.98
N VAL A 245 0.24 -3.51 3.06
CA VAL A 245 0.66 -2.12 3.18
C VAL A 245 0.26 -1.53 4.53
N MET A 246 -1.02 -1.68 4.89
CA MET A 246 -1.53 -1.19 6.18
C MET A 246 -0.91 -1.91 7.38
N THR A 247 -0.60 -3.20 7.26
CA THR A 247 0.14 -3.94 8.30
C THR A 247 1.51 -3.31 8.55
N HIS A 248 2.24 -2.99 7.47
CA HIS A 248 3.56 -2.38 7.57
C HIS A 248 3.50 -0.95 8.09
N LEU A 249 2.53 -0.16 7.63
CA LEU A 249 2.26 1.19 8.15
C LEU A 249 1.89 1.15 9.64
N SER A 250 1.04 0.19 10.05
CA SER A 250 0.66 0.01 11.47
C SER A 250 1.85 -0.32 12.35
N ARG A 251 2.75 -1.21 11.91
CA ARG A 251 3.97 -1.54 12.65
C ARG A 251 4.91 -0.34 12.76
N PHE A 252 5.08 0.40 11.68
CA PHE A 252 5.91 1.60 11.69
C PHE A 252 5.28 2.70 12.57
N SER A 253 3.96 2.87 12.51
CA SER A 253 3.22 3.77 13.40
C SER A 253 3.44 3.44 14.87
N GLU A 254 3.38 2.15 15.24
CA GLU A 254 3.64 1.72 16.62
C GLU A 254 5.04 2.13 17.10
N GLU A 255 6.07 1.93 16.28
CA GLU A 255 7.43 2.34 16.63
C GLU A 255 7.58 3.86 16.71
N VAL A 256 6.97 4.61 15.77
CA VAL A 256 6.94 6.08 15.83
C VAL A 256 6.28 6.58 17.12
N ILE A 257 5.18 5.97 17.54
CA ILE A 257 4.48 6.27 18.79
C ILE A 257 5.39 6.01 19.99
N LEU A 258 6.04 4.83 20.03
CA LEU A 258 6.99 4.49 21.07
C LEU A 258 8.16 5.47 21.10
N TRP A 259 8.80 5.72 19.95
CA TRP A 259 9.97 6.60 19.84
C TRP A 259 9.69 8.05 20.19
N SER A 260 8.47 8.54 19.94
CA SER A 260 8.05 9.90 20.28
C SER A 260 7.58 10.07 21.73
N SER A 261 7.35 8.97 22.46
CA SER A 261 6.96 9.01 23.88
C SER A 261 8.07 9.61 24.76
N TRP A 262 7.70 10.12 25.93
CA TRP A 262 8.65 10.65 26.91
C TRP A 262 9.62 9.58 27.42
N GLU A 263 9.20 8.33 27.49
CA GLU A 263 9.98 7.20 27.97
C GLU A 263 11.13 6.85 27.02
N PHE A 264 10.89 6.90 25.71
CA PHE A 264 11.91 6.65 24.67
C PHE A 264 12.59 7.94 24.22
N LYS A 265 11.81 8.91 23.76
CA LYS A 265 12.27 10.22 23.27
C LYS A 265 13.39 10.11 22.22
N PHE A 266 13.26 9.17 21.30
CA PHE A 266 14.24 8.95 20.22
C PHE A 266 14.00 9.87 19.04
N VAL A 267 12.73 10.25 18.84
CA VAL A 267 12.34 11.16 17.78
C VAL A 267 11.40 12.26 18.29
N GLU A 268 11.30 13.29 17.50
CA GLU A 268 10.28 14.34 17.66
C GLU A 268 9.55 14.53 16.34
N LEU A 269 8.22 14.43 16.39
CA LEU A 269 7.36 14.70 15.24
C LEU A 269 7.19 16.19 15.03
N ASP A 270 7.01 16.62 13.79
CA ASP A 270 6.70 18.01 13.46
C ASP A 270 5.31 18.39 13.99
N ASP A 271 5.12 19.66 14.33
CA ASP A 271 3.86 20.18 14.86
C ASP A 271 2.71 20.02 13.86
N SER A 272 3.00 20.03 12.57
CA SER A 272 2.01 19.84 11.50
C SER A 272 1.36 18.44 11.49
N TYR A 273 2.00 17.45 12.14
CA TYR A 273 1.53 16.03 12.19
C TYR A 273 1.26 15.56 13.62
N THR A 274 1.01 16.47 14.52
CA THR A 274 0.72 16.20 15.93
C THR A 274 -0.43 17.08 16.42
N THR A 275 -1.07 16.67 17.52
CA THR A 275 -2.04 17.52 18.18
C THR A 275 -1.65 17.76 19.63
N GLY A 276 -2.21 18.84 20.21
CA GLY A 276 -2.03 19.17 21.62
C GLY A 276 -3.19 18.69 22.48
N SER A 277 -3.21 19.21 23.70
CA SER A 277 -4.32 19.03 24.64
C SER A 277 -4.88 20.39 25.02
N SER A 278 -6.21 20.51 25.08
CA SER A 278 -6.89 21.73 25.51
C SER A 278 -6.67 22.05 26.98
N ILE A 279 -6.19 21.10 27.78
CA ILE A 279 -6.00 21.22 29.24
C ILE A 279 -4.55 21.03 29.68
N MET A 280 -3.74 20.30 28.87
CA MET A 280 -2.34 19.97 29.19
C MET A 280 -1.40 20.65 28.18
N PRO A 281 -0.86 21.85 28.45
CA PRO A 281 -0.13 22.64 27.46
C PRO A 281 1.21 22.00 27.02
N GLN A 282 1.75 21.06 27.78
CA GLN A 282 2.98 20.34 27.46
C GLN A 282 2.75 19.11 26.56
N LYS A 283 1.49 18.70 26.32
CA LYS A 283 1.19 17.45 25.64
C LYS A 283 1.23 17.59 24.12
N LYS A 284 1.94 16.68 23.48
CA LYS A 284 2.07 16.57 22.04
C LYS A 284 1.79 15.12 21.66
N ASN A 285 0.68 14.88 20.94
CA ASN A 285 0.17 13.54 20.65
C ASN A 285 0.57 13.11 19.24
N PRO A 286 0.97 11.86 19.02
CA PRO A 286 1.26 11.31 17.69
C PRO A 286 -0.01 10.82 16.97
N ASP A 287 -1.09 11.65 16.94
CA ASP A 287 -2.42 11.23 16.48
C ASP A 287 -2.43 10.68 15.05
N MET A 288 -1.57 11.22 14.16
CA MET A 288 -1.53 10.75 12.78
C MET A 288 -1.05 9.30 12.71
N ALA A 289 -0.02 8.95 13.47
CA ALA A 289 0.47 7.57 13.58
C ALA A 289 -0.60 6.66 14.23
N GLU A 290 -1.30 7.13 15.26
CA GLU A 290 -2.38 6.37 15.91
C GLU A 290 -3.55 6.11 14.96
N LEU A 291 -3.95 7.11 14.17
CA LEU A 291 -5.03 6.97 13.19
C LEU A 291 -4.64 6.01 12.05
N VAL A 292 -3.42 6.06 11.55
CA VAL A 292 -2.94 5.11 10.55
C VAL A 292 -2.97 3.68 11.10
N ARG A 293 -2.49 3.48 12.33
CA ARG A 293 -2.59 2.19 13.04
C ARG A 293 -4.05 1.73 13.17
N GLY A 294 -4.95 2.62 13.56
CA GLY A 294 -6.39 2.32 13.72
C GLY A 294 -7.10 1.97 12.42
N LYS A 295 -6.80 2.71 11.32
CA LYS A 295 -7.41 2.49 10.00
C LYS A 295 -7.03 1.14 9.37
N THR A 296 -6.00 0.49 9.83
CA THR A 296 -5.59 -0.87 9.37
C THR A 296 -6.74 -1.88 9.50
N GLY A 297 -7.49 -1.83 10.61
CA GLY A 297 -8.63 -2.72 10.84
C GLY A 297 -9.77 -2.53 9.83
N ARG A 298 -9.95 -1.31 9.30
CA ARG A 298 -10.94 -1.02 8.26
C ARG A 298 -10.61 -1.77 6.97
N VAL A 299 -9.37 -1.65 6.47
CA VAL A 299 -8.92 -2.33 5.25
C VAL A 299 -8.97 -3.86 5.39
N TYR A 300 -8.68 -4.40 6.58
CA TYR A 300 -8.89 -5.83 6.85
C TYR A 300 -10.36 -6.23 6.76
N GLY A 301 -11.27 -5.37 7.25
CA GLY A 301 -12.70 -5.56 7.13
C GLY A 301 -13.16 -5.63 5.67
N ASP A 302 -12.64 -4.76 4.81
CA ASP A 302 -12.94 -4.71 3.39
C ASP A 302 -12.50 -5.99 2.66
N LEU A 303 -11.31 -6.51 2.97
CA LEU A 303 -10.84 -7.79 2.44
C LEU A 303 -11.77 -8.94 2.87
N MET A 304 -12.16 -8.98 4.13
CA MET A 304 -13.06 -10.01 4.65
C MET A 304 -14.46 -9.91 4.05
N ALA A 305 -14.96 -8.68 3.85
CA ALA A 305 -16.25 -8.43 3.19
C ALA A 305 -16.20 -8.96 1.75
N MET A 306 -15.16 -8.62 0.98
CA MET A 306 -14.99 -9.07 -0.40
C MET A 306 -14.93 -10.59 -0.52
N LEU A 307 -14.12 -11.27 0.31
CA LEU A 307 -14.08 -12.74 0.37
C LEU A 307 -15.44 -13.34 0.70
N THR A 308 -16.20 -12.69 1.57
CA THR A 308 -17.53 -13.14 1.98
C THR A 308 -18.56 -12.95 0.87
N VAL A 309 -18.48 -11.84 0.11
CA VAL A 309 -19.34 -11.62 -1.06
C VAL A 309 -19.14 -12.72 -2.10
N LEU A 310 -17.90 -13.03 -2.43
CA LEU A 310 -17.59 -13.96 -3.51
C LEU A 310 -17.86 -15.45 -3.17
N LYS A 311 -17.77 -15.80 -1.88
CA LYS A 311 -17.97 -17.21 -1.49
C LYS A 311 -19.35 -17.71 -1.91
N GLY A 312 -19.39 -18.83 -2.60
CA GLY A 312 -20.63 -19.55 -2.93
C GLY A 312 -21.50 -18.86 -4.00
N LEU A 313 -21.05 -17.79 -4.66
CA LEU A 313 -21.76 -17.24 -5.81
C LEU A 313 -21.67 -18.21 -7.00
N PRO A 314 -22.79 -18.44 -7.72
CA PRO A 314 -22.73 -19.12 -8.99
C PRO A 314 -21.99 -18.29 -10.03
N LEU A 315 -21.48 -18.94 -11.08
CA LEU A 315 -20.76 -18.28 -12.15
C LEU A 315 -21.59 -17.23 -12.90
N ALA A 316 -20.92 -16.48 -13.76
CA ALA A 316 -21.37 -15.30 -14.45
C ALA A 316 -21.58 -14.12 -13.49
N TYR A 317 -22.61 -13.32 -13.67
CA TYR A 317 -22.85 -12.14 -12.87
C TYR A 317 -24.08 -12.31 -11.97
N ASN A 318 -23.93 -11.98 -10.70
CA ASN A 318 -25.00 -11.84 -9.72
C ASN A 318 -24.94 -10.44 -9.13
N LYS A 319 -26.07 -9.89 -8.71
CA LYS A 319 -26.15 -8.51 -8.19
C LYS A 319 -25.30 -8.30 -6.92
N ASP A 320 -24.99 -9.36 -6.19
CA ASP A 320 -24.03 -9.39 -5.06
C ASP A 320 -22.68 -8.77 -5.46
N MET A 321 -22.25 -8.94 -6.71
CA MET A 321 -20.99 -8.37 -7.21
C MET A 321 -21.02 -6.84 -7.30
N GLN A 322 -22.14 -6.16 -7.08
CA GLN A 322 -22.16 -4.71 -6.95
C GLN A 322 -21.44 -4.23 -5.69
N GLU A 323 -21.40 -5.08 -4.64
CA GLU A 323 -20.69 -4.83 -3.38
C GLU A 323 -19.16 -4.84 -3.51
N ASP A 324 -18.63 -5.34 -4.65
CA ASP A 324 -17.19 -5.34 -4.92
C ASP A 324 -16.58 -3.92 -4.85
N LYS A 325 -17.32 -2.93 -5.33
CA LYS A 325 -16.86 -1.55 -5.46
C LYS A 325 -16.77 -0.85 -4.11
N GLU A 326 -17.75 -1.03 -3.23
CA GLU A 326 -17.73 -0.36 -1.93
C GLU A 326 -16.54 -0.83 -1.09
N CYS A 327 -16.24 -2.14 -1.06
CA CYS A 327 -15.08 -2.69 -0.36
C CYS A 327 -13.76 -2.17 -0.93
N ILE A 328 -13.55 -2.31 -2.25
CA ILE A 328 -12.24 -2.00 -2.84
C ILE A 328 -11.98 -0.49 -2.89
N PHE A 329 -13.01 0.33 -3.11
CA PHE A 329 -12.86 1.78 -3.14
C PHE A 329 -12.59 2.36 -1.76
N ASP A 330 -13.25 1.84 -0.72
CA ASP A 330 -13.02 2.26 0.66
C ASP A 330 -11.59 1.94 1.12
N ALA A 331 -11.13 0.72 0.85
CA ALA A 331 -9.77 0.31 1.15
C ALA A 331 -8.73 1.16 0.40
N LEU A 332 -8.94 1.38 -0.91
CA LEU A 332 -8.07 2.19 -1.74
C LEU A 332 -7.94 3.63 -1.22
N ASP A 333 -9.06 4.29 -0.96
CA ASP A 333 -9.09 5.67 -0.45
C ASP A 333 -8.43 5.74 0.93
N THR A 334 -8.66 4.74 1.79
CA THR A 334 -8.05 4.66 3.12
C THR A 334 -6.52 4.51 3.02
N VAL A 335 -6.00 3.64 2.16
CA VAL A 335 -4.55 3.44 1.99
C VAL A 335 -3.90 4.69 1.42
N LYS A 336 -4.49 5.31 0.37
CA LYS A 336 -3.98 6.55 -0.22
C LYS A 336 -3.86 7.66 0.84
N MET A 337 -4.95 7.92 1.57
CA MET A 337 -4.97 8.92 2.64
C MET A 337 -3.90 8.65 3.71
N CYS A 338 -3.72 7.39 4.10
CA CYS A 338 -2.69 7.01 5.07
C CYS A 338 -1.28 7.31 4.53
N LEU A 339 -0.98 6.98 3.28
CA LEU A 339 0.31 7.25 2.65
C LEU A 339 0.57 8.76 2.51
N GLU A 340 -0.43 9.54 2.06
CA GLU A 340 -0.35 10.99 1.91
C GLU A 340 -0.05 11.73 3.21
N VAL A 341 -0.51 11.21 4.35
CA VAL A 341 -0.24 11.79 5.67
C VAL A 341 1.05 11.22 6.28
N PHE A 342 1.29 9.93 6.13
CA PHE A 342 2.42 9.24 6.77
C PHE A 342 3.76 9.64 6.16
N THR A 343 3.84 9.78 4.84
CA THR A 343 5.06 10.13 4.12
C THR A 343 5.67 11.46 4.61
N PRO A 344 4.95 12.59 4.60
CA PRO A 344 5.51 13.85 5.10
C PRO A 344 5.72 13.86 6.62
N MET A 345 4.95 13.09 7.40
CA MET A 345 5.20 12.91 8.84
C MET A 345 6.58 12.28 9.07
N ILE A 346 6.94 11.23 8.31
CA ILE A 346 8.28 10.62 8.40
C ILE A 346 9.35 11.57 7.86
N ALA A 347 9.13 12.24 6.73
CA ALA A 347 10.08 13.15 6.13
C ALA A 347 10.48 14.30 7.06
N THR A 348 9.53 14.85 7.83
CA THR A 348 9.75 15.97 8.76
C THR A 348 10.16 15.55 10.17
N MET A 349 10.06 14.28 10.51
CA MET A 349 10.43 13.73 11.81
C MET A 349 11.91 13.96 12.11
N LYS A 350 12.22 14.43 13.32
CA LYS A 350 13.59 14.69 13.79
C LYS A 350 14.06 13.58 14.69
N THR A 351 15.21 13.01 14.42
CA THR A 351 15.90 12.10 15.33
C THR A 351 16.59 12.90 16.43
N LEU A 352 16.66 12.33 17.63
CA LEU A 352 17.35 12.87 18.79
C LEU A 352 18.56 11.99 19.15
N PRO A 353 19.71 12.14 18.46
CA PRO A 353 20.84 11.19 18.56
C PRO A 353 21.41 11.04 19.97
N GLN A 354 21.38 12.12 20.77
CA GLN A 354 21.85 12.06 22.16
C GLN A 354 21.01 11.10 23.02
N ASN A 355 19.69 11.06 22.76
CA ASN A 355 18.79 10.19 23.53
C ASN A 355 18.91 8.72 23.09
N THR A 356 19.05 8.45 21.78
CA THR A 356 19.29 7.11 21.27
C THR A 356 20.61 6.55 21.78
N TYR A 357 21.68 7.37 21.75
CA TYR A 357 22.99 6.98 22.28
C TYR A 357 22.95 6.69 23.78
N LYS A 358 22.34 7.60 24.57
CA LYS A 358 22.17 7.41 26.01
C LYS A 358 21.37 6.15 26.34
N ALA A 359 20.38 5.82 25.53
CA ALA A 359 19.63 4.58 25.69
C ALA A 359 20.49 3.36 25.34
N ALA A 360 21.36 3.46 24.33
CA ALA A 360 22.29 2.39 23.94
C ALA A 360 23.37 2.10 25.01
N GLN A 361 23.75 3.08 25.82
CA GLN A 361 24.71 2.90 26.95
C GLN A 361 24.14 2.05 28.07
N LYS A 362 22.86 1.70 28.09
CA LYS A 362 22.20 0.94 29.14
C LYS A 362 21.78 -0.43 28.65
N GLY A 363 21.72 -1.41 29.58
CA GLY A 363 21.17 -2.73 29.28
C GLY A 363 22.20 -3.69 28.70
N PHE A 364 23.49 -3.39 28.83
CA PHE A 364 24.59 -4.31 28.51
C PHE A 364 24.54 -4.81 27.04
N ILE A 365 24.11 -3.97 26.12
CA ILE A 365 23.86 -4.35 24.71
C ILE A 365 25.14 -4.70 23.95
N ASN A 366 26.32 -4.41 24.53
CA ASN A 366 27.64 -4.76 24.05
C ASN A 366 28.19 -6.07 24.67
N ALA A 367 27.40 -6.77 25.49
CA ALA A 367 27.82 -8.00 26.14
C ALA A 367 28.18 -9.12 25.14
N THR A 368 27.47 -9.20 24.01
CA THR A 368 27.82 -10.16 22.95
C THR A 368 29.19 -9.86 22.36
N ASP A 369 29.49 -8.58 22.13
CA ASP A 369 30.78 -8.13 21.59
C ASP A 369 31.93 -8.46 22.55
N LEU A 370 31.69 -8.37 23.87
CA LEU A 370 32.62 -8.80 24.89
C LEU A 370 32.85 -10.33 24.88
N ALA A 371 31.80 -11.13 24.64
CA ALA A 371 31.97 -12.58 24.48
C ALA A 371 32.77 -12.93 23.21
N ASP A 372 32.49 -12.21 22.13
CA ASP A 372 33.22 -12.35 20.87
C ASP A 372 34.71 -11.94 21.01
N TYR A 373 35.00 -10.91 21.82
CA TYR A 373 36.37 -10.52 22.15
C TYR A 373 37.18 -11.69 22.73
N LEU A 374 36.62 -12.37 23.76
CA LEU A 374 37.25 -13.54 24.34
C LEU A 374 37.38 -14.70 23.35
N THR A 375 36.37 -14.88 22.50
CA THR A 375 36.34 -15.95 21.51
C THR A 375 37.43 -15.74 20.45
N LYS A 376 37.63 -14.51 20.00
CA LYS A 376 38.71 -14.12 19.07
C LYS A 376 40.10 -14.33 19.68
N LYS A 377 40.22 -14.26 21.00
CA LYS A 377 41.45 -14.59 21.76
C LYS A 377 41.59 -16.10 22.06
N GLY A 378 40.74 -16.96 21.50
CA GLY A 378 40.85 -18.41 21.52
C GLY A 378 39.97 -19.12 22.56
N MET A 379 39.12 -18.41 23.29
CA MET A 379 38.21 -19.04 24.25
C MET A 379 36.99 -19.62 23.51
N PRO A 380 36.53 -20.85 23.85
CA PRO A 380 35.26 -21.36 23.32
C PRO A 380 34.08 -20.43 23.65
N PHE A 381 33.21 -20.12 22.69
CA PHE A 381 32.11 -19.17 22.86
C PHE A 381 31.23 -19.46 24.09
N ARG A 382 30.92 -20.72 24.36
CA ARG A 382 30.11 -21.11 25.55
C ARG A 382 30.78 -20.78 26.89
N ALA A 383 32.12 -20.83 26.96
CA ALA A 383 32.88 -20.41 28.12
C ALA A 383 32.88 -18.87 28.24
N ALA A 384 33.17 -18.18 27.14
CA ALA A 384 33.10 -16.72 27.07
C ALA A 384 31.70 -16.19 27.48
N TYR A 385 30.62 -16.79 26.98
CA TYR A 385 29.25 -16.46 27.33
C TYR A 385 28.99 -16.54 28.86
N LYS A 386 29.48 -17.61 29.53
CA LYS A 386 29.31 -17.75 30.99
C LYS A 386 30.04 -16.65 31.76
N ILE A 387 31.26 -16.37 31.35
CA ILE A 387 32.11 -15.32 31.99
C ILE A 387 31.40 -13.97 31.85
N VAL A 388 30.95 -13.62 30.63
CA VAL A 388 30.28 -12.35 30.38
C VAL A 388 28.96 -12.26 31.16
N GLY A 389 28.19 -13.35 31.25
CA GLY A 389 26.99 -13.39 32.09
C GLY A 389 27.27 -13.09 33.56
N THR A 390 28.37 -13.61 34.12
CA THR A 390 28.81 -13.30 35.49
C THR A 390 29.22 -11.84 35.63
N LEU A 391 29.98 -11.30 34.66
CA LEU A 391 30.37 -9.88 34.64
C LEU A 391 29.18 -8.94 34.58
N VAL A 392 28.15 -9.28 33.80
CA VAL A 392 26.89 -8.51 33.76
C VAL A 392 26.19 -8.51 35.11
N ALA A 393 26.11 -9.66 35.78
CA ALA A 393 25.53 -9.75 37.13
C ALA A 393 26.31 -8.88 38.14
N GLU A 394 27.64 -8.93 38.09
CA GLU A 394 28.50 -8.09 38.94
C GLU A 394 28.32 -6.60 38.66
N CYS A 395 28.16 -6.21 37.37
CA CYS A 395 27.90 -4.83 37.02
C CYS A 395 26.55 -4.34 37.57
N ILE A 396 25.53 -5.20 37.53
CA ILE A 396 24.20 -4.89 38.11
C ILE A 396 24.32 -4.66 39.63
N GLU A 397 25.05 -5.54 40.34
CA GLU A 397 25.27 -5.42 41.79
C GLU A 397 26.06 -4.14 42.15
N LYS A 398 27.01 -3.75 41.31
CA LYS A 398 27.86 -2.57 41.51
C LYS A 398 27.27 -1.27 40.97
N ASP A 399 26.07 -1.31 40.37
CA ASP A 399 25.43 -0.19 39.65
C ASP A 399 26.37 0.47 38.64
N CYS A 400 27.06 -0.35 37.81
CA CYS A 400 27.97 0.10 36.77
C CYS A 400 27.66 -0.60 35.44
N VAL A 401 28.35 -0.21 34.38
CA VAL A 401 28.25 -0.82 33.05
C VAL A 401 29.58 -1.46 32.65
N LEU A 402 29.58 -2.33 31.63
CA LEU A 402 30.79 -3.01 31.18
C LEU A 402 31.92 -2.03 30.80
N ASP A 403 31.57 -0.89 30.18
CA ASP A 403 32.56 0.11 29.75
C ASP A 403 33.29 0.79 30.95
N THR A 404 32.74 0.75 32.14
CA THR A 404 33.28 1.41 33.34
C THR A 404 33.80 0.42 34.40
N LEU A 405 33.61 -0.88 34.20
CA LEU A 405 34.14 -1.89 35.11
C LEU A 405 35.67 -1.92 35.02
N PRO A 406 36.41 -1.83 36.14
CA PRO A 406 37.88 -1.85 36.14
C PRO A 406 38.49 -3.11 35.54
N LEU A 407 39.57 -2.99 34.78
CA LEU A 407 40.26 -4.12 34.14
C LEU A 407 40.63 -5.24 35.16
N GLN A 408 40.96 -4.87 36.40
CA GLN A 408 41.29 -5.82 37.42
C GLN A 408 40.11 -6.75 37.78
N ASP A 409 38.88 -6.25 37.69
CA ASP A 409 37.67 -7.07 37.90
C ASP A 409 37.46 -8.03 36.72
N TYR A 410 37.65 -7.60 35.49
CA TYR A 410 37.69 -8.46 34.33
C TYR A 410 38.72 -9.59 34.42
N LYS A 411 39.94 -9.26 34.87
CA LYS A 411 41.04 -10.23 35.02
C LYS A 411 40.79 -11.29 36.07
N LYS A 412 39.90 -11.08 37.04
CA LYS A 412 39.48 -12.13 37.99
C LYS A 412 38.78 -13.30 37.28
N HIS A 413 38.20 -13.06 36.14
CA HIS A 413 37.46 -14.08 35.37
C HIS A 413 38.27 -14.68 34.22
N SER A 414 39.21 -13.92 33.62
CA SER A 414 40.10 -14.41 32.59
C SER A 414 41.29 -13.49 32.38
N GLU A 415 42.48 -14.05 32.29
CA GLU A 415 43.71 -13.33 31.95
C GLU A 415 43.74 -12.83 30.51
N LEU A 416 42.80 -13.30 29.65
CA LEU A 416 42.67 -12.85 28.24
C LEU A 416 42.16 -11.41 28.12
N PHE A 417 41.59 -10.85 29.17
CA PHE A 417 41.16 -9.45 29.17
C PHE A 417 42.37 -8.52 29.28
N GLU A 418 42.47 -7.60 28.34
CA GLU A 418 43.51 -6.58 28.24
C GLU A 418 42.90 -5.20 28.08
N ASN A 419 43.70 -4.12 28.09
CA ASN A 419 43.21 -2.74 28.00
C ASN A 419 42.45 -2.43 26.70
N ASP A 420 42.71 -3.19 25.63
CA ASP A 420 42.05 -3.06 24.35
C ASP A 420 40.53 -3.39 24.41
N LEU A 421 40.10 -4.11 25.45
CA LEU A 421 38.70 -4.50 25.61
C LEU A 421 37.74 -3.30 25.58
N TYR A 422 38.11 -2.17 26.21
CA TYR A 422 37.23 -0.99 26.27
C TYR A 422 36.97 -0.37 24.90
N GLN A 423 37.97 -0.39 24.03
CA GLN A 423 37.77 0.02 22.62
C GLN A 423 36.94 -1.02 21.86
N GLU A 424 37.19 -2.29 22.09
CA GLU A 424 36.50 -3.38 21.38
C GLU A 424 35.01 -3.44 21.70
N ILE A 425 34.60 -3.07 22.91
CA ILE A 425 33.20 -3.05 23.35
C ILE A 425 32.55 -1.68 23.34
N SER A 426 33.27 -0.63 22.86
CA SER A 426 32.63 0.66 22.66
C SER A 426 31.48 0.55 21.69
N LEU A 427 30.42 1.32 21.87
CA LEU A 427 29.22 1.26 21.01
C LEU A 427 29.56 1.52 19.54
N GLU A 428 30.49 2.44 19.29
CA GLU A 428 31.00 2.78 17.97
C GLU A 428 31.65 1.56 17.30
N THR A 429 32.58 0.91 18.00
CA THR A 429 33.25 -0.29 17.49
C THR A 429 32.28 -1.45 17.30
N CYS A 430 31.35 -1.64 18.23
CA CYS A 430 30.32 -2.67 18.12
C CYS A 430 29.47 -2.50 16.86
N VAL A 431 29.05 -1.27 16.54
CA VAL A 431 28.26 -0.99 15.34
C VAL A 431 29.12 -1.10 14.08
N GLU A 432 30.32 -0.50 14.07
CA GLU A 432 31.23 -0.50 12.92
C GLU A 432 31.59 -1.93 12.47
N LYS A 433 31.82 -2.84 13.43
CA LYS A 433 32.19 -4.23 13.13
C LYS A 433 31.04 -5.10 12.59
N ARG A 434 29.80 -4.63 12.57
CA ARG A 434 28.66 -5.33 11.97
C ARG A 434 28.58 -5.13 10.46
N GLY A 435 29.70 -5.33 9.78
CA GLY A 435 29.90 -5.09 8.34
C GLY A 435 29.50 -6.24 7.41
N SER A 436 28.82 -7.28 7.89
CA SER A 436 28.27 -8.33 7.04
C SER A 436 27.24 -7.75 6.06
N ALA A 437 27.04 -8.40 4.91
CA ALA A 437 26.03 -7.99 3.96
C ALA A 437 24.63 -7.93 4.64
N GLY A 438 23.94 -6.78 4.52
CA GLY A 438 22.70 -6.53 5.23
C GLY A 438 22.85 -6.24 6.73
N GLY A 439 24.08 -6.08 7.23
CA GLY A 439 24.36 -5.77 8.64
C GLY A 439 24.11 -4.30 8.98
N ALA A 440 24.35 -3.96 10.26
CA ALA A 440 23.96 -2.68 10.84
C ALA A 440 25.08 -1.63 10.85
N SER A 441 26.27 -1.91 10.28
CA SER A 441 27.34 -0.91 10.20
C SER A 441 26.97 0.24 9.24
N PRO A 442 27.48 1.46 9.46
CA PRO A 442 27.27 2.58 8.55
C PRO A 442 27.63 2.26 7.09
N ALA A 443 28.71 1.52 6.86
CA ALA A 443 29.11 1.09 5.53
C ALA A 443 28.05 0.17 4.89
N SER A 444 27.56 -0.84 5.61
CA SER A 444 26.51 -1.73 5.14
C SER A 444 25.19 -0.98 4.92
N VAL A 445 24.85 -0.01 5.75
CA VAL A 445 23.68 0.85 5.58
C VAL A 445 23.75 1.63 4.27
N ARG A 446 24.90 2.23 3.95
CA ARG A 446 25.10 2.95 2.68
C ARG A 446 24.93 2.04 1.46
N GLU A 447 25.41 0.80 1.51
CA GLU A 447 25.20 -0.18 0.42
C GLU A 447 23.72 -0.56 0.28
N GLN A 448 23.01 -0.76 1.40
CA GLN A 448 21.56 -1.01 1.39
C GLN A 448 20.79 0.18 0.80
N ILE A 449 21.16 1.42 1.14
CA ILE A 449 20.57 2.65 0.58
C ILE A 449 20.76 2.68 -0.96
N LYS A 450 21.97 2.40 -1.45
CA LYS A 450 22.23 2.35 -2.90
C LYS A 450 21.35 1.30 -3.58
N TRP A 451 21.22 0.13 -2.95
CA TRP A 451 20.41 -0.95 -3.50
C TRP A 451 18.92 -0.54 -3.57
N VAL A 452 18.37 0.05 -2.50
CA VAL A 452 16.96 0.53 -2.50
C VAL A 452 16.75 1.61 -3.55
N LYS A 453 17.65 2.61 -3.64
CA LYS A 453 17.56 3.67 -4.67
C LYS A 453 17.54 3.09 -6.09
N ALA A 454 18.29 2.03 -6.34
CA ALA A 454 18.27 1.34 -7.65
C ALA A 454 16.97 0.58 -7.94
N GLN A 455 16.20 0.16 -6.91
CA GLN A 455 14.87 -0.45 -7.11
C GLN A 455 13.78 0.58 -7.39
N LEU A 456 14.00 1.85 -7.05
CA LEU A 456 13.03 2.93 -7.28
C LEU A 456 13.13 3.56 -8.68
N ALA A 457 14.30 3.42 -9.31
CA ALA A 457 14.56 3.92 -10.66
C ALA A 457 13.85 3.07 -11.72
#